data_825cf78cd4fc18e9ccb0130b51e9a96b
#
_entry.id   825cf78cd4fc18e9ccb0130b51e9a96b
#
_cell.length_a   1.000
_cell.length_b   1.000
_cell.length_c   1.000
_cell.angle_alpha   90.00
_cell.angle_beta   90.00
_cell.angle_gamma   90.00
#
_symmetry.space_group_name_H-M   'P 1'
#
loop_
_entity.id
_entity.type
_entity.pdbx_description
1 polymer ?
#
loop_
_entity_poly.entity_id
_entity_poly.type
_entity_poly.pdbx_seq_one_letter_code
_entity_poly.pdbx_strand_id
1 'polypeptide(L)'
;MRSPRQTRPQPLLGAARLTDLAINVILPWLWMRAAEGGNEPLREQLETRYLGWPAAEDNAVLRRARQRLLGGGRRSSFRHAAAQQGLLQIVRDFCDHTNAVCDACPFPDVVRRSYAAGKPT
;
A
#
# COMPACT_ATOMS: atom_id res chain seq x y z
N MET A 1 13.65 47.68 -15.98
CA MET A 1 14.31 46.62 -15.20
C MET A 1 13.33 45.52 -14.88
N ARG A 2 13.47 44.36 -15.47
CA ARG A 2 12.66 43.19 -15.15
C ARG A 2 13.32 42.50 -13.96
N SER A 3 12.62 42.41 -12.83
CA SER A 3 13.05 41.60 -11.69
C SER A 3 13.26 40.15 -12.12
N PRO A 4 14.35 39.48 -11.71
CA PRO A 4 14.54 38.08 -12.01
C PRO A 4 13.40 37.28 -11.35
N ARG A 5 12.65 36.53 -12.14
CA ARG A 5 11.69 35.56 -11.61
C ARG A 5 12.46 34.60 -10.74
N GLN A 6 12.28 34.68 -9.43
CA GLN A 6 12.68 33.62 -8.52
C GLN A 6 11.92 32.37 -8.91
N THR A 7 12.55 31.51 -9.67
CA THR A 7 12.08 30.15 -9.90
C THR A 7 12.16 29.42 -8.58
N ARG A 8 11.02 29.18 -7.94
CA ARG A 8 10.95 28.28 -6.78
C ARG A 8 11.55 26.95 -7.22
N PRO A 9 12.48 26.37 -6.43
CA PRO A 9 13.01 25.05 -6.74
C PRO A 9 11.84 24.07 -6.80
N GLN A 10 11.65 23.45 -7.97
CA GLN A 10 10.67 22.39 -8.10
C GLN A 10 11.31 21.07 -7.68
N PRO A 11 10.63 20.26 -6.86
CA PRO A 11 11.14 18.96 -6.50
C PRO A 11 11.30 18.09 -7.74
N LEU A 12 12.43 17.40 -7.84
CA LEU A 12 12.73 16.48 -8.94
C LEU A 12 11.75 15.28 -8.98
N LEU A 13 11.23 14.91 -7.81
CA LEU A 13 10.26 13.83 -7.65
C LEU A 13 8.99 14.39 -7.04
N GLY A 14 7.85 14.08 -7.62
CA GLY A 14 6.54 14.36 -7.05
C GLY A 14 6.26 13.49 -5.81
N ALA A 15 5.35 13.96 -4.95
CA ALA A 15 4.97 13.28 -3.71
C ALA A 15 4.52 11.82 -3.92
N ALA A 16 3.80 11.54 -5.00
CA ALA A 16 3.36 10.19 -5.34
C ALA A 16 4.55 9.24 -5.58
N ARG A 17 5.56 9.67 -6.31
CA ARG A 17 6.78 8.88 -6.56
C ARG A 17 7.62 8.68 -5.31
N LEU A 18 7.68 9.67 -4.44
CA LEU A 18 8.35 9.54 -3.13
C LEU A 18 7.68 8.48 -2.27
N THR A 19 6.35 8.49 -2.23
CA THR A 19 5.58 7.47 -1.51
C THR A 19 5.81 6.08 -2.11
N ASP A 20 5.77 5.93 -3.43
CA ASP A 20 6.04 4.66 -4.10
C ASP A 20 7.43 4.12 -3.78
N LEU A 21 8.45 4.95 -3.83
CA LEU A 21 9.81 4.55 -3.48
C LEU A 21 9.95 4.18 -2.00
N ALA A 22 9.36 4.97 -1.10
CA ALA A 22 9.43 4.70 0.33
C ALA A 22 8.76 3.37 0.68
N ILE A 23 7.56 3.13 0.18
CA ILE A 23 6.75 1.96 0.54
C ILE A 23 7.16 0.69 -0.19
N ASN A 24 7.55 0.79 -1.46
CA ASN A 24 7.82 -0.40 -2.27
C ASN A 24 9.29 -0.79 -2.31
N VAL A 25 10.20 0.10 -1.96
CA VAL A 25 11.64 -0.13 -2.09
C VAL A 25 12.40 0.13 -0.79
N ILE A 26 12.35 1.36 -0.29
CA ILE A 26 13.26 1.80 0.77
C ILE A 26 12.93 1.15 2.11
N LEU A 27 11.69 1.27 2.59
CA LEU A 27 11.28 0.71 3.88
C LEU A 27 11.34 -0.82 3.90
N PRO A 28 10.87 -1.56 2.89
CA PRO A 28 11.03 -3.00 2.84
C PRO A 28 12.49 -3.45 2.80
N TRP A 29 13.34 -2.75 2.05
CA TRP A 29 14.76 -3.07 1.99
C TRP A 29 15.46 -2.86 3.34
N LEU A 30 15.21 -1.72 3.98
CA LEU A 30 15.75 -1.42 5.31
C LEU A 30 15.25 -2.42 6.36
N TRP A 31 14.00 -2.78 6.31
CA TRP A 31 13.41 -3.79 7.20
C TRP A 31 14.10 -5.14 7.05
N MET A 32 14.31 -5.58 5.82
CA MET A 32 15.02 -6.83 5.54
C MET A 32 16.46 -6.78 6.05
N ARG A 33 17.16 -5.67 5.86
CA ARG A 33 18.52 -5.46 6.39
C ARG A 33 18.56 -5.49 7.91
N ALA A 34 17.58 -4.88 8.56
CA ALA A 34 17.46 -4.90 10.03
C ALA A 34 17.20 -6.32 10.54
N ALA A 35 16.33 -7.07 9.87
CA ALA A 35 16.02 -8.46 10.21
C ALA A 35 17.26 -9.38 10.07
N GLU A 36 17.99 -9.27 8.96
CA GLU A 36 19.23 -10.02 8.72
C GLU A 36 20.32 -9.69 9.75
N GLY A 37 20.41 -8.42 10.16
CA GLY A 37 21.38 -7.96 11.16
C GLY A 37 20.96 -8.20 12.61
N GLY A 38 19.78 -8.77 12.86
CA GLY A 38 19.27 -9.00 14.21
C GLY A 38 18.93 -7.73 14.97
N ASN A 39 18.75 -6.60 14.27
CA ASN A 39 18.39 -5.32 14.89
C ASN A 39 16.88 -5.19 15.04
N GLU A 40 16.36 -5.83 16.08
CA GLU A 40 14.93 -5.88 16.35
C GLU A 40 14.29 -4.50 16.58
N PRO A 41 14.91 -3.59 17.39
CA PRO A 41 14.35 -2.25 17.59
C PRO A 41 14.20 -1.47 16.29
N LEU A 42 15.16 -1.56 15.38
CA LEU A 42 15.08 -0.91 14.07
C LEU A 42 14.00 -1.54 13.20
N ARG A 43 13.87 -2.86 13.21
CA ARG A 43 12.83 -3.58 12.49
C ARG A 43 11.43 -3.12 12.89
N GLU A 44 11.16 -3.05 14.20
CA GLU A 44 9.89 -2.56 14.74
C GLU A 44 9.60 -1.11 14.36
N GLN A 45 10.61 -0.25 14.41
CA GLN A 45 10.46 1.15 13.97
C GLN A 45 10.10 1.25 12.49
N LEU A 46 10.73 0.44 11.65
CA LEU A 46 10.46 0.41 10.21
C LEU A 46 9.05 -0.12 9.91
N GLU A 47 8.59 -1.15 10.61
CA GLU A 47 7.21 -1.63 10.51
C GLU A 47 6.20 -0.56 10.88
N THR A 48 6.41 0.10 12.01
CA THR A 48 5.55 1.19 12.47
C THR A 48 5.49 2.32 11.44
N ARG A 49 6.62 2.67 10.88
CA ARG A 49 6.70 3.71 9.84
C ARG A 49 6.03 3.29 8.54
N TYR A 50 6.20 2.06 8.13
CA TYR A 50 5.55 1.49 6.95
C TYR A 50 4.03 1.50 7.09
N LEU A 51 3.52 0.99 8.19
CA LEU A 51 2.08 0.89 8.45
C LEU A 51 1.43 2.26 8.67
N GLY A 52 2.18 3.24 9.19
CA GLY A 52 1.73 4.59 9.42
C GLY A 52 1.96 5.56 8.25
N TRP A 53 2.59 5.12 7.16
CA TRP A 53 2.87 6.01 6.03
C TRP A 53 1.59 6.52 5.39
N PRO A 54 1.47 7.84 5.14
CA PRO A 54 0.26 8.41 4.56
C PRO A 54 -0.09 7.83 3.20
N ALA A 55 -1.37 7.74 2.91
CA ALA A 55 -1.87 7.28 1.63
C ALA A 55 -1.35 8.16 0.48
N ALA A 56 -1.01 7.52 -0.64
CA ALA A 56 -0.75 8.19 -1.89
C ALA A 56 -2.06 8.75 -2.49
N GLU A 57 -1.93 9.61 -3.49
CA GLU A 57 -3.07 10.10 -4.25
C GLU A 57 -3.90 8.96 -4.83
N ASP A 58 -5.20 9.16 -4.83
CA ASP A 58 -6.14 8.21 -5.42
C ASP A 58 -6.01 8.20 -6.95
N ASN A 59 -5.80 7.03 -7.51
CA ASN A 59 -5.69 6.86 -8.95
C ASN A 59 -6.78 5.92 -9.49
N ALA A 60 -6.88 5.82 -10.82
CA ALA A 60 -7.89 5.01 -11.47
C ALA A 60 -7.81 3.52 -11.09
N VAL A 61 -6.61 3.00 -10.87
CA VAL A 61 -6.38 1.60 -10.48
C VAL A 61 -6.91 1.34 -9.07
N LEU A 62 -6.60 2.22 -8.12
CA LEU A 62 -7.10 2.14 -6.74
C LEU A 62 -8.63 2.29 -6.69
N ARG A 63 -9.19 3.23 -7.43
CA ARG A 63 -10.66 3.41 -7.50
C ARG A 63 -11.33 2.16 -8.03
N ARG A 64 -10.80 1.55 -9.08
CA ARG A 64 -11.33 0.31 -9.67
C ARG A 64 -11.22 -0.86 -8.71
N ALA A 65 -10.10 -0.98 -8.00
CA ALA A 65 -9.86 -2.01 -6.99
C ALA A 65 -10.85 -1.88 -5.81
N ARG A 66 -11.07 -0.68 -5.29
CA ARG A 66 -12.05 -0.42 -4.24
C ARG A 66 -13.48 -0.77 -4.68
N GLN A 67 -13.86 -0.36 -5.87
CA GLN A 67 -15.18 -0.66 -6.40
C GLN A 67 -15.41 -2.16 -6.53
N ARG A 68 -14.38 -2.89 -6.97
CA ARG A 68 -14.46 -4.33 -7.19
C ARG A 68 -14.54 -5.13 -5.89
N LEU A 69 -13.74 -4.77 -4.89
CA LEU A 69 -13.63 -5.54 -3.64
C LEU A 69 -14.59 -5.05 -2.54
N LEU A 70 -14.91 -3.78 -2.51
CA LEU A 70 -15.68 -3.16 -1.43
C LEU A 70 -17.07 -2.69 -1.87
N GLY A 71 -17.38 -2.79 -3.16
CA GLY A 71 -18.60 -2.19 -3.70
C GLY A 71 -18.59 -0.67 -3.60
N GLY A 72 -19.31 0.05 -4.48
CA GLY A 72 -19.27 1.51 -4.58
C GLY A 72 -19.89 2.31 -3.44
N GLY A 73 -20.17 1.75 -2.26
CA GLY A 73 -21.10 2.30 -1.29
C GLY A 73 -20.56 3.21 -0.21
N ARG A 74 -19.29 3.22 0.10
CA ARG A 74 -18.66 4.18 1.03
C ARG A 74 -17.21 4.38 0.63
N ARG A 75 -16.75 5.62 0.65
CA ARG A 75 -15.33 5.95 0.70
C ARG A 75 -14.76 5.36 1.99
N SER A 76 -14.40 4.08 1.97
CA SER A 76 -13.42 3.58 2.91
C SER A 76 -12.13 4.29 2.52
N SER A 77 -11.86 5.38 3.21
CA SER A 77 -10.62 6.11 3.03
C SER A 77 -9.50 5.23 3.54
N PHE A 78 -8.78 4.60 2.64
CA PHE A 78 -7.49 4.04 2.99
C PHE A 78 -6.58 5.20 3.35
N ARG A 79 -6.40 5.42 4.64
CA ARG A 79 -5.59 6.52 5.16
C ARG A 79 -4.09 6.27 5.05
N HIS A 80 -3.71 5.03 4.79
CA HIS A 80 -2.32 4.57 4.79
C HIS A 80 -1.95 3.90 3.48
N ALA A 81 -0.74 4.16 3.03
CA ALA A 81 -0.21 3.59 1.80
C ALA A 81 -0.14 2.06 1.86
N ALA A 82 0.13 1.46 3.02
CA ALA A 82 0.15 0.01 3.21
C ALA A 82 -1.20 -0.63 2.87
N ALA A 83 -2.31 -0.02 3.29
CA ALA A 83 -3.65 -0.51 2.96
C ALA A 83 -3.94 -0.40 1.45
N GLN A 84 -3.51 0.68 0.81
CA GLN A 84 -3.61 0.83 -0.65
C GLN A 84 -2.82 -0.26 -1.39
N GLN A 85 -1.58 -0.53 -0.95
CA GLN A 85 -0.75 -1.59 -1.53
C GLN A 85 -1.37 -2.98 -1.32
N GLY A 86 -1.91 -3.25 -0.15
CA GLY A 86 -2.63 -4.50 0.13
C GLY A 86 -3.82 -4.70 -0.80
N LEU A 87 -4.60 -3.67 -1.04
CA LEU A 87 -5.73 -3.71 -1.95
C LEU A 87 -5.29 -4.02 -3.40
N LEU A 88 -4.25 -3.36 -3.87
CA LEU A 88 -3.67 -3.60 -5.20
C LEU A 88 -3.13 -5.02 -5.32
N GLN A 89 -2.50 -5.54 -4.27
CA GLN A 89 -1.98 -6.91 -4.24
C GLN A 89 -3.10 -7.94 -4.34
N ILE A 90 -4.20 -7.75 -3.60
CA ILE A 90 -5.38 -8.62 -3.69
C ILE A 90 -5.93 -8.68 -5.11
N VAL A 91 -6.06 -7.52 -5.76
CA VAL A 91 -6.53 -7.46 -7.16
C VAL A 91 -5.58 -8.21 -8.09
N ARG A 92 -4.28 -8.02 -7.90
CA ARG A 92 -3.26 -8.71 -8.70
C ARG A 92 -3.33 -10.23 -8.54
N ASP A 93 -3.41 -10.70 -7.31
CA ASP A 93 -3.33 -12.13 -7.00
C ASP A 93 -4.62 -12.88 -7.32
N PHE A 94 -5.77 -12.25 -7.16
CA PHE A 94 -7.06 -12.92 -7.25
C PHE A 94 -7.94 -12.48 -8.43
N CYS A 95 -7.74 -11.27 -8.96
CA CYS A 95 -8.58 -10.73 -10.02
C CYS A 95 -7.92 -10.76 -11.39
N ASP A 96 -6.61 -10.41 -11.48
CA ASP A 96 -5.93 -10.20 -12.76
C ASP A 96 -5.40 -11.48 -13.39
N HIS A 97 -5.06 -12.50 -12.60
CA HIS A 97 -4.45 -13.75 -13.06
C HIS A 97 -5.41 -14.90 -13.25
N THR A 98 -6.64 -14.72 -12.89
CA THR A 98 -7.67 -15.73 -13.11
C THR A 98 -8.76 -15.09 -13.95
N ASN A 99 -9.26 -15.79 -14.95
CA ASN A 99 -10.57 -15.49 -15.57
C ASN A 99 -11.69 -15.65 -14.51
N ALA A 100 -11.38 -15.40 -13.24
CA ALA A 100 -12.22 -15.72 -12.11
C ALA A 100 -13.38 -14.76 -12.08
N VAL A 101 -14.51 -15.32 -12.33
CA VAL A 101 -15.79 -14.80 -11.88
C VAL A 101 -15.72 -14.74 -10.35
N CYS A 102 -16.16 -13.64 -9.75
CA CYS A 102 -16.15 -13.46 -8.29
C CYS A 102 -16.80 -14.61 -7.52
N ASP A 103 -17.75 -15.29 -8.11
CA ASP A 103 -18.47 -16.44 -7.54
C ASP A 103 -17.58 -17.65 -7.22
N ALA A 104 -16.48 -17.81 -7.93
CA ALA A 104 -15.53 -18.92 -7.72
C ALA A 104 -14.20 -18.45 -7.11
N CYS A 105 -14.12 -17.21 -6.65
CA CYS A 105 -12.89 -16.61 -6.15
C CYS A 105 -12.48 -17.20 -4.79
N PRO A 106 -11.24 -17.67 -4.61
CA PRO A 106 -10.77 -18.24 -3.34
C PRO A 106 -10.47 -17.17 -2.27
N PHE A 107 -10.46 -15.89 -2.61
CA PHE A 107 -10.10 -14.81 -1.68
C PHE A 107 -10.95 -14.78 -0.41
N PRO A 108 -12.28 -14.94 -0.44
CA PRO A 108 -13.09 -14.98 0.79
C PRO A 108 -12.66 -16.09 1.76
N ASP A 109 -12.27 -17.24 1.25
CA ASP A 109 -11.79 -18.35 2.08
C ASP A 109 -10.42 -18.10 2.68
N VAL A 110 -9.54 -17.41 1.96
CA VAL A 110 -8.25 -16.95 2.49
C VAL A 110 -8.47 -16.00 3.66
N VAL A 111 -9.37 -15.04 3.52
CA VAL A 111 -9.70 -14.08 4.59
C VAL A 111 -10.25 -14.81 5.83
N ARG A 112 -11.20 -15.70 5.66
CA ARG A 112 -11.79 -16.47 6.77
C ARG A 112 -10.73 -17.28 7.53
N ARG A 113 -9.82 -17.95 6.82
CA ARG A 113 -8.71 -18.71 7.42
C ARG A 113 -7.74 -17.82 8.17
N SER A 114 -7.40 -16.65 7.62
CA SER A 114 -6.51 -15.68 8.27
C SER A 114 -7.12 -15.14 9.56
N TYR A 115 -8.42 -14.86 9.57
CA TYR A 115 -9.13 -14.44 10.79
C TYR A 115 -9.22 -15.55 11.84
N ALA A 116 -9.42 -16.78 11.44
CA ALA A 116 -9.46 -17.92 12.36
C ALA A 116 -8.09 -18.19 13.00
N ALA A 117 -7.00 -18.04 12.23
CA ALA A 117 -5.64 -18.22 12.74
C ALA A 117 -5.16 -17.08 13.64
N GLY A 118 -5.73 -15.87 13.48
CA GLY A 118 -5.37 -14.67 14.25
C GLY A 118 -6.17 -14.44 15.52
N LYS A 119 -7.14 -15.31 15.87
CA LYS A 119 -7.83 -15.21 17.16
C LYS A 119 -6.93 -15.77 18.25
N PRO A 120 -6.51 -14.95 19.23
CA PRO A 120 -5.92 -15.49 20.44
C PRO A 120 -7.01 -16.33 21.15
N THR A 121 -6.68 -17.57 21.41
CA THR A 121 -7.45 -18.44 22.29
C THR A 121 -7.44 -17.88 23.72
#